data_884fc503b94ca4bf34c27d46ea4eb11b
#
_entry.id   884fc503b94ca4bf34c27d46ea4eb11b
#
_cell.length_a   1.000
_cell.length_b   1.000
_cell.length_c   1.000
_cell.angle_alpha   90.00
_cell.angle_beta   90.00
_cell.angle_gamma   90.00
#
_symmetry.space_group_name_H-M   'P 1'
#
loop_
_entity.id
_entity.type
_entity.pdbx_description
1 polymer ?
#
loop_
_entity_poly.entity_id
_entity_poly.type
_entity_poly.pdbx_seq_one_letter_code
_entity_poly.pdbx_strand_id
1 'polypeptide(L)'
;MKTTQWQSDLATYVKMRILIVDDEPANVALLEDLLNDQGYTNLKSTTDSRRVPEFCREFDPDLILLDLCMPHVDGFAVLDSLRAERSEVYLPIVILTADVNENSKRRALHCGATDFLHKPFDHIEVLLRIRNLLETRRIHQLLDTRRAALEETVHARTSELHDAQDAFVECAKQFHQVLGKAKSTPE
;
A
#
# COMPACT_ATOMS: atom_id res chain seq x y z
N MET A 1 -25.83 -10.39 16.42
CA MET A 1 -25.63 -10.12 14.98
C MET A 1 -24.27 -9.45 14.63
N LYS A 2 -23.21 -9.62 15.42
CA LYS A 2 -21.85 -9.07 15.12
C LYS A 2 -20.85 -10.14 14.62
N THR A 3 -21.22 -11.42 14.67
CA THR A 3 -20.33 -12.56 14.34
C THR A 3 -20.08 -12.75 12.84
N THR A 4 -21.01 -12.32 11.98
CA THR A 4 -20.92 -12.55 10.53
C THR A 4 -19.92 -11.60 9.83
N GLN A 5 -19.75 -10.42 10.35
CA GLN A 5 -18.82 -9.42 9.78
C GLN A 5 -17.35 -9.78 10.06
N TRP A 6 -17.07 -10.29 11.24
CA TRP A 6 -15.73 -10.76 11.64
C TRP A 6 -15.22 -11.94 10.80
N GLN A 7 -16.12 -12.85 10.40
CA GLN A 7 -15.78 -14.01 9.58
C GLN A 7 -15.51 -13.63 8.11
N SER A 8 -16.24 -12.65 7.56
CA SER A 8 -16.00 -12.16 6.20
C SER A 8 -14.73 -11.34 6.12
N ASP A 9 -14.38 -10.59 7.16
CA ASP A 9 -13.17 -9.78 7.24
C ASP A 9 -11.92 -10.67 7.38
N LEU A 10 -11.97 -11.71 8.21
CA LEU A 10 -10.90 -12.72 8.31
C LEU A 10 -10.60 -13.36 6.95
N ALA A 11 -11.61 -13.75 6.18
CA ALA A 11 -11.44 -14.35 4.86
C ALA A 11 -10.73 -13.43 3.84
N THR A 12 -10.75 -12.12 4.08
CA THR A 12 -10.07 -11.13 3.22
C THR A 12 -8.60 -10.99 3.60
N TYR A 13 -8.29 -10.93 4.90
CA TYR A 13 -6.90 -10.74 5.36
C TYR A 13 -6.02 -11.97 5.11
N VAL A 14 -6.57 -13.18 5.20
CA VAL A 14 -5.82 -14.42 4.95
C VAL A 14 -5.33 -14.56 3.50
N LYS A 15 -5.88 -13.78 2.58
CA LYS A 15 -5.44 -13.72 1.17
C LYS A 15 -4.37 -12.65 0.90
N MET A 16 -4.10 -11.78 1.87
CA MET A 16 -3.09 -10.74 1.71
C MET A 16 -1.69 -11.37 1.72
N ARG A 17 -0.79 -10.73 0.99
CA ARG A 17 0.56 -11.24 0.72
C ARG A 17 1.53 -10.77 1.80
N ILE A 18 2.16 -11.69 2.48
CA ILE A 18 3.12 -11.40 3.55
C ILE A 18 4.50 -11.89 3.11
N LEU A 19 5.49 -10.99 3.13
CA LEU A 19 6.88 -11.32 2.90
C LEU A 19 7.62 -11.41 4.24
N ILE A 20 8.30 -12.54 4.47
CA ILE A 20 9.10 -12.80 5.67
C ILE A 20 10.58 -12.78 5.27
N VAL A 21 11.37 -11.97 5.96
CA VAL A 21 12.81 -11.77 5.72
C VAL A 21 13.55 -11.92 7.03
N ASP A 22 14.25 -13.03 7.21
CA ASP A 22 15.03 -13.33 8.42
C ASP A 22 16.14 -14.31 8.01
N ASP A 23 17.39 -14.03 8.34
CA ASP A 23 18.53 -14.88 7.95
C ASP A 23 18.58 -16.23 8.68
N GLU A 24 17.83 -16.36 9.77
CA GLU A 24 17.73 -17.60 10.52
C GLU A 24 16.53 -18.44 10.01
N PRO A 25 16.77 -19.60 9.36
CA PRO A 25 15.70 -20.44 8.82
C PRO A 25 14.69 -20.91 9.88
N ALA A 26 15.10 -21.06 11.13
CA ALA A 26 14.22 -21.46 12.21
C ALA A 26 13.17 -20.39 12.54
N ASN A 27 13.54 -19.10 12.46
CA ASN A 27 12.60 -17.99 12.64
C ASN A 27 11.61 -17.90 11.48
N VAL A 28 12.10 -18.10 10.25
CA VAL A 28 11.24 -18.16 9.06
C VAL A 28 10.19 -19.26 9.21
N ALA A 29 10.64 -20.50 9.51
CA ALA A 29 9.73 -21.64 9.68
C ALA A 29 8.68 -21.39 10.77
N LEU A 30 9.11 -20.84 11.93
CA LEU A 30 8.21 -20.52 13.03
C LEU A 30 7.11 -19.52 12.61
N LEU A 31 7.49 -18.47 11.88
CA LEU A 31 6.54 -17.45 11.42
C LEU A 31 5.61 -17.99 10.33
N GLU A 32 6.13 -18.81 9.42
CA GLU A 32 5.32 -19.48 8.40
C GLU A 32 4.29 -20.43 9.03
N ASP A 33 4.70 -21.28 9.97
CA ASP A 33 3.82 -22.19 10.68
C ASP A 33 2.73 -21.41 11.44
N LEU A 34 3.12 -20.37 12.19
CA LEU A 34 2.20 -19.54 12.95
C LEU A 34 1.16 -18.87 12.06
N LEU A 35 1.56 -18.35 10.91
CA LEU A 35 0.66 -17.68 9.98
C LEU A 35 -0.22 -18.67 9.21
N ASN A 36 0.33 -19.81 8.78
CA ASN A 36 -0.42 -20.87 8.14
C ASN A 36 -1.53 -21.43 9.05
N ASP A 37 -1.25 -21.62 10.34
CA ASP A 37 -2.23 -22.06 11.33
C ASP A 37 -3.41 -21.09 11.48
N GLN A 38 -3.21 -19.80 11.19
CA GLN A 38 -4.26 -18.80 11.16
C GLN A 38 -4.93 -18.64 9.79
N GLY A 39 -4.55 -19.47 8.82
CA GLY A 39 -5.14 -19.51 7.49
C GLY A 39 -4.55 -18.54 6.47
N TYR A 40 -3.45 -17.84 6.78
CA TYR A 40 -2.72 -17.06 5.78
C TYR A 40 -2.07 -18.00 4.77
N THR A 41 -2.36 -17.83 3.50
CA THR A 41 -1.92 -18.75 2.43
C THR A 41 -0.94 -18.14 1.44
N ASN A 42 -0.84 -16.82 1.41
CA ASN A 42 0.03 -16.09 0.49
C ASN A 42 1.27 -15.62 1.23
N LEU A 43 2.12 -16.56 1.58
CA LEU A 43 3.38 -16.29 2.25
C LEU A 43 4.54 -16.47 1.26
N LYS A 44 5.50 -15.57 1.31
CA LYS A 44 6.81 -15.71 0.65
C LYS A 44 7.88 -15.38 1.66
N SER A 45 8.96 -16.14 1.68
CA SER A 45 10.05 -15.96 2.62
C SER A 45 11.41 -15.96 1.95
N THR A 46 12.38 -15.36 2.60
CA THR A 46 13.78 -15.41 2.19
C THR A 46 14.72 -15.25 3.39
N THR A 47 15.82 -15.99 3.35
CA THR A 47 16.95 -15.82 4.26
C THR A 47 18.07 -14.95 3.66
N ASP A 48 17.89 -14.44 2.44
CA ASP A 48 18.84 -13.57 1.75
C ASP A 48 18.25 -12.17 1.57
N SER A 49 18.70 -11.21 2.38
CA SER A 49 18.26 -9.82 2.34
C SER A 49 18.46 -9.13 0.99
N ARG A 50 19.41 -9.60 0.16
CA ARG A 50 19.68 -9.05 -1.17
C ARG A 50 18.55 -9.29 -2.17
N ARG A 51 17.71 -10.30 -1.90
CA ARG A 51 16.56 -10.67 -2.76
C ARG A 51 15.29 -9.90 -2.45
N VAL A 52 15.28 -9.10 -1.38
CA VAL A 52 14.07 -8.38 -0.96
C VAL A 52 13.54 -7.42 -2.04
N PRO A 53 14.35 -6.61 -2.73
CA PRO A 53 13.84 -5.75 -3.81
C PRO A 53 13.21 -6.53 -4.96
N GLU A 54 13.79 -7.67 -5.35
CA GLU A 54 13.23 -8.58 -6.37
C GLU A 54 11.86 -9.10 -5.92
N PHE A 55 11.78 -9.64 -4.71
CA PHE A 55 10.54 -10.19 -4.16
C PHE A 55 9.45 -9.12 -3.97
N CYS A 56 9.83 -7.89 -3.62
CA CYS A 56 8.86 -6.80 -3.53
C CYS A 56 8.27 -6.41 -4.88
N ARG A 57 9.04 -6.53 -5.97
CA ARG A 57 8.53 -6.26 -7.32
C ARG A 57 7.65 -7.38 -7.86
N GLU A 58 8.07 -8.65 -7.66
CA GLU A 58 7.37 -9.80 -8.20
C GLU A 58 6.14 -10.21 -7.39
N PHE A 59 6.28 -10.21 -6.08
CA PHE A 59 5.25 -10.70 -5.15
C PHE A 59 4.32 -9.57 -4.70
N ASP A 60 4.76 -8.31 -4.75
CA ASP A 60 4.05 -7.10 -4.34
C ASP A 60 3.37 -7.28 -2.96
N PRO A 61 4.15 -7.41 -1.87
CA PRO A 61 3.61 -7.76 -0.55
C PRO A 61 2.70 -6.67 0.03
N ASP A 62 1.75 -7.10 0.84
CA ASP A 62 0.86 -6.22 1.60
C ASP A 62 1.40 -5.93 3.02
N LEU A 63 2.36 -6.75 3.48
CA LEU A 63 3.08 -6.58 4.74
C LEU A 63 4.45 -7.25 4.63
N ILE A 64 5.47 -6.64 5.24
CA ILE A 64 6.81 -7.21 5.34
C ILE A 64 7.17 -7.41 6.80
N LEU A 65 7.62 -8.61 7.15
CA LEU A 65 8.31 -8.92 8.40
C LEU A 65 9.80 -8.93 8.10
N LEU A 66 10.58 -8.04 8.72
CA LEU A 66 11.98 -7.81 8.36
C LEU A 66 12.87 -7.89 9.59
N ASP A 67 13.82 -8.83 9.62
CA ASP A 67 14.89 -8.80 10.60
C ASP A 67 15.88 -7.67 10.32
N LEU A 68 16.37 -7.03 11.37
CA LEU A 68 17.43 -6.02 11.27
C LEU A 68 18.83 -6.62 11.26
N CYS A 69 19.02 -7.72 11.99
CA CYS A 69 20.34 -8.28 12.27
C CYS A 69 20.72 -9.37 11.27
N MET A 70 20.79 -9.03 9.99
CA MET A 70 21.14 -10.00 8.95
C MET A 70 22.57 -9.81 8.42
N PRO A 71 23.28 -10.89 8.04
CA PRO A 71 24.54 -10.79 7.33
C PRO A 71 24.34 -10.20 5.93
N HIS A 72 25.37 -9.61 5.37
CA HIS A 72 25.49 -9.03 4.02
C HIS A 72 24.82 -7.67 3.83
N VAL A 73 23.54 -7.52 4.07
CA VAL A 73 22.82 -6.24 3.96
C VAL A 73 22.09 -5.99 5.27
N ASP A 74 22.45 -4.92 5.94
CA ASP A 74 21.77 -4.44 7.15
C ASP A 74 20.29 -4.20 6.85
N GLY A 75 19.40 -4.68 7.71
CA GLY A 75 17.94 -4.48 7.58
C GLY A 75 17.55 -3.00 7.46
N PHE A 76 18.34 -2.09 8.01
CA PHE A 76 18.13 -0.64 7.79
C PHE A 76 18.33 -0.23 6.33
N ALA A 77 19.36 -0.76 5.65
CA ALA A 77 19.59 -0.48 4.25
C ALA A 77 18.47 -1.05 3.36
N VAL A 78 17.93 -2.22 3.71
CA VAL A 78 16.74 -2.78 3.06
C VAL A 78 15.54 -1.86 3.26
N LEU A 79 15.31 -1.39 4.48
CA LEU A 79 14.20 -0.50 4.82
C LEU A 79 14.27 0.83 4.05
N ASP A 80 15.44 1.46 4.00
CA ASP A 80 15.68 2.71 3.25
C ASP A 80 15.42 2.52 1.75
N SER A 81 15.89 1.40 1.17
CA SER A 81 15.65 1.05 -0.23
C SER A 81 14.16 0.88 -0.54
N LEU A 82 13.44 0.15 0.31
CA LEU A 82 12.01 -0.08 0.16
C LEU A 82 11.21 1.23 0.22
N ARG A 83 11.59 2.15 1.10
CA ARG A 83 10.92 3.45 1.23
C ARG A 83 11.22 4.37 0.04
N ALA A 84 12.43 4.33 -0.48
CA ALA A 84 12.80 5.11 -1.67
C ALA A 84 12.02 4.65 -2.92
N GLU A 85 11.81 3.34 -3.09
CA GLU A 85 11.09 2.78 -4.23
C GLU A 85 9.56 2.93 -4.12
N ARG A 86 9.00 3.00 -2.91
CA ARG A 86 7.55 2.96 -2.64
C ARG A 86 7.05 4.09 -1.74
N SER A 87 7.56 5.30 -1.95
CA SER A 87 7.26 6.46 -1.10
C SER A 87 5.77 6.84 -1.08
N GLU A 88 5.02 6.56 -2.14
CA GLU A 88 3.60 6.93 -2.28
C GLU A 88 2.63 5.84 -1.80
N VAL A 89 3.11 4.62 -1.54
CA VAL A 89 2.26 3.48 -1.18
C VAL A 89 2.44 3.14 0.29
N TYR A 90 1.35 3.13 1.05
CA TYR A 90 1.38 2.65 2.43
C TYR A 90 1.64 1.13 2.45
N LEU A 91 2.88 0.73 2.69
CA LEU A 91 3.30 -0.65 2.91
C LEU A 91 3.78 -0.81 4.35
N PRO A 92 3.06 -1.55 5.22
CA PRO A 92 3.51 -1.80 6.58
C PRO A 92 4.74 -2.71 6.59
N ILE A 93 5.78 -2.28 7.32
CA ILE A 93 7.01 -3.04 7.55
C ILE A 93 7.17 -3.19 9.05
N VAL A 94 7.15 -4.43 9.53
CA VAL A 94 7.35 -4.79 10.92
C VAL A 94 8.78 -5.27 11.10
N ILE A 95 9.50 -4.63 11.97
CA ILE A 95 10.86 -5.00 12.31
C ILE A 95 10.86 -6.13 13.34
N LEU A 96 11.62 -7.18 13.05
CA LEU A 96 11.90 -8.28 13.97
C LEU A 96 13.28 -8.04 14.61
N THR A 97 13.39 -7.98 15.93
CA THR A 97 14.67 -7.65 16.55
C THR A 97 14.85 -8.30 17.91
N ALA A 98 16.05 -8.78 18.18
CA ALA A 98 16.50 -9.14 19.52
C ALA A 98 17.05 -7.92 20.32
N ASP A 99 17.32 -6.80 19.61
CA ASP A 99 17.86 -5.59 20.23
C ASP A 99 16.75 -4.75 20.86
N VAL A 100 16.82 -4.58 22.17
CA VAL A 100 15.93 -3.73 22.98
C VAL A 100 16.38 -2.28 23.05
N ASN A 101 17.45 -1.90 22.33
CA ASN A 101 18.01 -0.57 22.39
C ASN A 101 17.05 0.47 21.80
N GLU A 102 16.69 1.47 22.59
CA GLU A 102 15.81 2.57 22.16
C GLU A 102 16.32 3.33 20.95
N ASN A 103 17.64 3.42 20.76
CA ASN A 103 18.23 4.11 19.61
C ASN A 103 17.98 3.34 18.30
N SER A 104 18.11 2.00 18.32
CA SER A 104 17.81 1.15 17.17
C SER A 104 16.33 1.23 16.79
N LYS A 105 15.42 1.25 17.77
CA LYS A 105 13.99 1.45 17.54
C LYS A 105 13.68 2.80 16.92
N ARG A 106 14.22 3.88 17.48
CA ARG A 106 14.03 5.23 16.94
C ARG A 106 14.55 5.33 15.52
N ARG A 107 15.72 4.77 15.25
CA ARG A 107 16.29 4.72 13.90
C ARG A 107 15.37 3.98 12.94
N ALA A 108 14.89 2.78 13.30
CA ALA A 108 13.97 2.00 12.46
C ALA A 108 12.69 2.77 12.13
N LEU A 109 12.07 3.43 13.11
CA LEU A 109 10.89 4.26 12.88
C LEU A 109 11.18 5.47 11.97
N HIS A 110 12.33 6.12 12.15
CA HIS A 110 12.75 7.22 11.26
C HIS A 110 13.00 6.75 9.82
N CYS A 111 13.55 5.54 9.64
CA CYS A 111 13.71 4.91 8.33
C CYS A 111 12.38 4.37 7.76
N GLY A 112 11.26 4.56 8.46
CA GLY A 112 9.92 4.24 7.96
C GLY A 112 9.39 2.86 8.35
N ALA A 113 9.96 2.17 9.34
CA ALA A 113 9.30 1.00 9.94
C ALA A 113 7.94 1.40 10.51
N THR A 114 6.95 0.54 10.35
CA THR A 114 5.60 0.80 10.87
C THR A 114 5.46 0.33 12.32
N ASP A 115 6.11 -0.79 12.65
CA ASP A 115 6.05 -1.39 13.98
C ASP A 115 7.30 -2.28 14.21
N PHE A 116 7.45 -2.81 15.43
CA PHE A 116 8.52 -3.74 15.76
C PHE A 116 8.03 -4.84 16.70
N LEU A 117 8.65 -6.02 16.58
CA LEU A 117 8.41 -7.20 17.39
C LEU A 117 9.72 -7.68 18.00
N HIS A 118 9.68 -8.01 19.29
CA HIS A 118 10.85 -8.53 19.98
C HIS A 118 10.97 -10.04 19.87
N LYS A 119 12.18 -10.50 19.59
CA LYS A 119 12.56 -11.91 19.73
C LYS A 119 12.94 -12.21 21.20
N PRO A 120 12.47 -13.30 21.83
CA PRO A 120 11.58 -14.33 21.28
C PRO A 120 10.14 -13.82 21.14
N PHE A 121 9.44 -14.28 20.08
CA PHE A 121 8.10 -13.81 19.76
C PHE A 121 7.03 -14.37 20.70
N ASP A 122 6.15 -13.49 21.16
CA ASP A 122 4.83 -13.91 21.65
C ASP A 122 3.89 -14.13 20.46
N HIS A 123 3.38 -15.34 20.30
CA HIS A 123 2.55 -15.73 19.15
C HIS A 123 1.29 -14.89 19.04
N ILE A 124 0.66 -14.55 20.16
CA ILE A 124 -0.56 -13.74 20.18
C ILE A 124 -0.24 -12.31 19.77
N GLU A 125 0.87 -11.74 20.27
CA GLU A 125 1.30 -10.39 19.91
C GLU A 125 1.58 -10.29 18.40
N VAL A 126 2.34 -11.23 17.83
CA VAL A 126 2.64 -11.29 16.38
C VAL A 126 1.36 -11.26 15.58
N LEU A 127 0.41 -12.15 15.86
CA LEU A 127 -0.83 -12.28 15.11
C LEU A 127 -1.72 -11.04 15.20
N LEU A 128 -1.82 -10.45 16.39
CA LEU A 128 -2.62 -9.23 16.58
C LEU A 128 -2.04 -8.05 15.82
N ARG A 129 -0.72 -7.85 15.83
CA ARG A 129 -0.05 -6.78 15.11
C ARG A 129 -0.18 -6.94 13.60
N ILE A 130 0.11 -8.13 13.09
CA ILE A 130 -0.04 -8.44 11.65
C ILE A 130 -1.46 -8.15 11.19
N ARG A 131 -2.47 -8.64 11.91
CA ARG A 131 -3.87 -8.40 11.55
C ARG A 131 -4.21 -6.91 11.50
N ASN A 132 -3.84 -6.14 12.53
CA ASN A 132 -4.14 -4.71 12.58
C ASN A 132 -3.46 -3.93 11.43
N LEU A 133 -2.23 -4.31 11.10
CA LEU A 133 -1.48 -3.68 10.02
C LEU A 133 -2.05 -4.05 8.63
N LEU A 134 -2.46 -5.29 8.43
CA LEU A 134 -3.13 -5.72 7.20
C LEU A 134 -4.50 -5.04 7.03
N GLU A 135 -5.26 -4.86 8.12
CA GLU A 135 -6.50 -4.08 8.09
C GLU A 135 -6.25 -2.64 7.65
N THR A 136 -5.26 -1.98 8.24
CA THR A 136 -4.85 -0.63 7.84
C THR A 136 -4.42 -0.58 6.38
N ARG A 137 -3.60 -1.53 5.92
CA ARG A 137 -3.19 -1.64 4.53
C ARG A 137 -4.37 -1.75 3.58
N ARG A 138 -5.35 -2.60 3.89
CA ARG A 138 -6.57 -2.78 3.11
C ARG A 138 -7.38 -1.48 2.99
N ILE A 139 -7.49 -0.73 4.09
CA ILE A 139 -8.18 0.56 4.09
C ILE A 139 -7.48 1.54 3.14
N HIS A 140 -6.15 1.63 3.20
CA HIS A 140 -5.38 2.47 2.28
C HIS A 140 -5.60 2.07 0.82
N GLN A 141 -5.50 0.78 0.48
CA GLN A 141 -5.76 0.28 -0.88
C GLN A 141 -7.16 0.65 -1.38
N LEU A 142 -8.17 0.55 -0.51
CA LEU A 142 -9.55 0.93 -0.86
C LEU A 142 -9.68 2.44 -1.10
N LEU A 143 -9.02 3.26 -0.30
CA LEU A 143 -9.02 4.71 -0.45
C LEU A 143 -8.31 5.13 -1.75
N ASP A 144 -7.16 4.52 -2.07
CA ASP A 144 -6.41 4.79 -3.30
C ASP A 144 -7.24 4.42 -4.54
N THR A 145 -7.90 3.25 -4.52
CA THR A 145 -8.79 2.83 -5.61
C THR A 145 -9.95 3.80 -5.80
N ARG A 146 -10.58 4.25 -4.71
CA ARG A 146 -11.69 5.21 -4.78
C ARG A 146 -11.22 6.57 -5.26
N ARG A 147 -10.06 7.02 -4.81
CA ARG A 147 -9.46 8.28 -5.25
C ARG A 147 -9.21 8.28 -6.76
N ALA A 148 -8.58 7.22 -7.28
CA ALA A 148 -8.32 7.08 -8.71
C ALA A 148 -9.62 7.13 -9.54
N ALA A 149 -10.68 6.42 -9.11
CA ALA A 149 -11.97 6.42 -9.78
C ALA A 149 -12.67 7.81 -9.76
N LEU A 150 -12.52 8.55 -8.65
CA LEU A 150 -13.04 9.92 -8.54
C LEU A 150 -12.26 10.88 -9.44
N GLU A 151 -10.94 10.79 -9.48
CA GLU A 151 -10.07 11.61 -10.34
C GLU A 151 -10.43 11.40 -11.83
N GLU A 152 -10.64 10.15 -12.25
CA GLU A 152 -11.10 9.81 -13.60
C GLU A 152 -12.47 10.43 -13.91
N THR A 153 -13.42 10.33 -12.97
CA THR A 153 -14.76 10.91 -13.12
C THR A 153 -14.70 12.42 -13.23
N VAL A 154 -13.91 13.09 -12.39
CA VAL A 154 -13.71 14.54 -12.43
C VAL A 154 -13.10 14.96 -13.77
N HIS A 155 -12.07 14.25 -14.22
CA HIS A 155 -11.42 14.55 -15.50
C HIS A 155 -12.40 14.43 -16.67
N ALA A 156 -13.18 13.36 -16.75
CA ALA A 156 -14.21 13.17 -17.78
C ALA A 156 -15.26 14.30 -17.76
N ARG A 157 -15.78 14.65 -16.57
CA ARG A 157 -16.77 15.74 -16.45
C ARG A 157 -16.21 17.10 -16.79
N THR A 158 -14.96 17.37 -16.44
CA THR A 158 -14.30 18.64 -16.80
C THR A 158 -14.13 18.76 -18.33
N SER A 159 -13.76 17.67 -19.00
CA SER A 159 -13.67 17.65 -20.47
C SER A 159 -15.03 17.89 -21.12
N GLU A 160 -16.10 17.18 -20.69
CA GLU A 160 -17.46 17.38 -21.20
C GLU A 160 -17.93 18.85 -21.06
N LEU A 161 -17.64 19.47 -19.89
CA LEU A 161 -17.99 20.88 -19.65
C LEU A 161 -17.21 21.83 -20.56
N HIS A 162 -15.93 21.55 -20.81
CA HIS A 162 -15.10 22.37 -21.69
C HIS A 162 -15.62 22.31 -23.15
N ASP A 163 -15.91 21.10 -23.64
CA ASP A 163 -16.49 20.91 -24.98
C ASP A 163 -17.84 21.61 -25.14
N ALA A 164 -18.70 21.53 -24.11
CA ALA A 164 -19.99 22.22 -24.13
C ALA A 164 -19.83 23.75 -24.10
N GLN A 165 -18.84 24.27 -23.36
CA GLN A 165 -18.53 25.69 -23.31
C GLN A 165 -18.02 26.20 -24.66
N ASP A 166 -17.15 25.46 -25.32
CA ASP A 166 -16.62 25.82 -26.63
C ASP A 166 -17.73 25.81 -27.70
N ALA A 167 -18.60 24.81 -27.69
CA ALA A 167 -19.76 24.75 -28.57
C ALA A 167 -20.71 25.95 -28.35
N PHE A 168 -20.94 26.34 -27.10
CA PHE A 168 -21.75 27.51 -26.74
C PHE A 168 -21.14 28.82 -27.29
N VAL A 169 -19.83 28.99 -27.08
CA VAL A 169 -19.09 30.18 -27.57
C VAL A 169 -19.15 30.27 -29.09
N GLU A 170 -19.00 29.16 -29.78
CA GLU A 170 -19.08 29.13 -31.26
C GLU A 170 -20.52 29.44 -31.77
N CYS A 171 -21.53 28.88 -31.11
CA CYS A 171 -22.92 29.20 -31.41
C CYS A 171 -23.23 30.69 -31.20
N ALA A 172 -22.74 31.29 -30.12
CA ALA A 172 -22.91 32.71 -29.85
C ALA A 172 -22.23 33.60 -30.91
N LYS A 173 -21.04 33.23 -31.37
CA LYS A 173 -20.35 33.94 -32.48
C LYS A 173 -21.15 33.88 -33.79
N GLN A 174 -21.67 32.72 -34.15
CA GLN A 174 -22.50 32.53 -35.36
C GLN A 174 -23.78 33.39 -35.25
N PHE A 175 -24.44 33.40 -34.11
CA PHE A 175 -25.62 34.22 -33.89
C PHE A 175 -25.35 35.71 -34.06
N HIS A 176 -24.24 36.23 -33.53
CA HIS A 176 -23.81 37.61 -33.68
C HIS A 176 -23.52 37.96 -35.15
N GLN A 177 -22.92 37.05 -35.92
CA GLN A 177 -22.68 37.23 -37.35
C GLN A 177 -23.97 37.35 -38.15
N VAL A 178 -24.97 36.55 -37.84
CA VAL A 178 -26.28 36.56 -38.53
C VAL A 178 -27.01 37.86 -38.23
N LEU A 179 -27.03 38.32 -36.96
CA LEU A 179 -27.64 39.59 -36.59
C LEU A 179 -26.94 40.80 -37.23
N GLY A 180 -25.62 40.77 -37.36
CA GLY A 180 -24.86 41.82 -38.04
C GLY A 180 -25.19 41.93 -39.51
N LYS A 181 -25.37 40.80 -40.19
CA LYS A 181 -25.79 40.78 -41.62
C LYS A 181 -27.23 41.25 -41.84
N ALA A 182 -28.16 40.94 -40.92
CA ALA A 182 -29.54 41.38 -41.00
C ALA A 182 -29.73 42.90 -40.85
N LYS A 183 -28.81 43.59 -40.18
CA LYS A 183 -28.81 45.06 -40.00
C LYS A 183 -28.17 45.82 -41.17
N SER A 184 -27.52 45.14 -42.10
CA SER A 184 -26.79 45.77 -43.20
C SER A 184 -27.48 45.59 -44.59
N THR A 185 -28.77 45.22 -44.65
CA THR A 185 -29.55 45.24 -45.87
C THR A 185 -30.29 46.60 -45.97
N PRO A 186 -29.88 47.55 -46.81
CA PRO A 186 -30.62 48.77 -47.03
C PRO A 186 -31.80 48.49 -48.00
N GLU A 187 -32.93 49.15 -47.78
CA GLU A 187 -34.03 49.24 -48.68
C GLU A 187 -33.63 49.88 -50.00
#